data_c3baaa1f11b86f5a9092f73b92a10b78
#
_entry.id   c3baaa1f11b86f5a9092f73b92a10b78
#
_cell.length_a   1.000
_cell.length_b   1.000
_cell.length_c   1.000
_cell.angle_alpha   90.00
_cell.angle_beta   90.00
_cell.angle_gamma   90.00
#
_symmetry.space_group_name_H-M   'P 1'
#
loop_
_entity.id
_entity.type
_entity.pdbx_description
1 polymer ?
#
loop_
_entity_poly.entity_id
_entity_poly.type
_entity_poly.pdbx_seq_one_letter_code
_entity_poly.pdbx_strand_id
1 'polypeptide(L)'
;MKKIGRGIGLSFYGTGYGNGFPDVSKARVRLLEGGKVGIYVGGTEVGQGAKTVLTQIGAETLKMPVEDIVFVHEDTVHMPDAGTAAASRQTYNTGNAIRVACENFRNKLKELAREHLALNSIYGLKVENGKIYLDFFPQKSLSFEELFEKSSKGDIEAEGEFVAQTVMMEEETGQGAPYWPYTFNACGVELEVDTLTGLVEIRKAVFAQDVGRAINPHLVEGQMDGGFAMALGYVLFEDLNLKEGKINNNKFSKYLIPTAMDTLEIEKIIVEDPESTAPYGAKGIGEPTMIPVGPAILNAIYDAIGVRITELPVTPERLVKAIQEHEKEKGEVK
;
A
#
# COMPACT_ATOMS: atom_id res chain seq x y z
N MET A 1 -11.06 10.24 37.52
CA MET A 1 -10.33 11.52 37.32
C MET A 1 -9.68 11.46 35.93
N LYS A 2 -9.89 12.48 35.12
CA LYS A 2 -9.37 12.53 33.74
C LYS A 2 -7.91 13.00 33.72
N LYS A 3 -7.05 12.29 33.00
CA LYS A 3 -5.63 12.62 32.81
C LYS A 3 -5.27 12.59 31.33
N ILE A 4 -4.51 13.56 30.89
CA ILE A 4 -4.05 13.70 29.51
C ILE A 4 -2.62 13.15 29.42
N GLY A 5 -2.33 12.40 28.35
CA GLY A 5 -1.01 11.95 28.02
C GLY A 5 -0.71 12.03 26.52
N ARG A 6 0.57 12.09 26.20
CA ARG A 6 1.10 12.15 24.83
C ARG A 6 2.09 11.05 24.60
N GLY A 7 2.02 10.46 23.42
CA GLY A 7 2.92 9.37 23.03
C GLY A 7 3.29 9.41 21.57
N ILE A 8 4.45 8.88 21.26
CA ILE A 8 4.95 8.74 19.91
C ILE A 8 5.27 7.27 19.65
N GLY A 9 4.91 6.77 18.48
CA GLY A 9 5.33 5.51 17.91
C GLY A 9 6.02 5.75 16.58
N LEU A 10 7.04 4.93 16.31
CA LEU A 10 7.81 4.96 15.07
C LEU A 10 7.86 3.59 14.44
N SER A 11 7.96 3.50 13.13
CA SER A 11 8.34 2.25 12.49
C SER A 11 9.32 2.45 11.33
N PHE A 12 10.09 1.39 11.13
CA PHE A 12 10.97 1.15 10.01
C PHE A 12 10.51 -0.16 9.37
N TYR A 13 9.93 -0.06 8.18
CA TYR A 13 9.26 -1.18 7.52
C TYR A 13 9.94 -1.55 6.22
N GLY A 14 10.27 -2.81 6.05
CA GLY A 14 10.81 -3.35 4.79
C GLY A 14 9.69 -4.00 3.97
N THR A 15 9.57 -3.58 2.72
CA THR A 15 8.59 -4.10 1.76
C THR A 15 9.04 -5.46 1.21
N GLY A 16 8.09 -6.36 0.96
CA GLY A 16 8.32 -7.64 0.27
C GLY A 16 8.46 -8.84 1.19
N TYR A 17 8.68 -10.01 0.59
CA TYR A 17 8.64 -11.30 1.30
C TYR A 17 9.86 -11.58 2.19
N GLY A 18 10.94 -10.86 1.98
CA GLY A 18 12.14 -11.01 2.78
C GLY A 18 13.06 -12.15 2.34
N ASN A 19 13.87 -12.56 3.28
CA ASN A 19 15.04 -13.40 3.06
C ASN A 19 14.73 -14.75 2.39
N GLY A 20 15.28 -14.95 1.18
CA GLY A 20 15.24 -16.23 0.45
C GLY A 20 13.96 -16.50 -0.34
N PHE A 21 12.96 -15.63 -0.29
CA PHE A 21 11.77 -15.76 -1.13
C PHE A 21 11.89 -14.94 -2.41
N PRO A 22 11.68 -15.54 -3.60
CA PRO A 22 11.63 -14.79 -4.85
C PRO A 22 10.44 -13.83 -4.83
N ASP A 23 10.71 -12.54 -4.82
CA ASP A 23 9.67 -11.52 -4.80
C ASP A 23 9.39 -11.01 -6.22
N VAL A 24 8.68 -11.82 -6.98
CA VAL A 24 8.38 -11.62 -8.40
C VAL A 24 6.96 -11.09 -8.59
N SER A 25 6.78 -10.21 -9.57
CA SER A 25 5.49 -9.81 -10.10
C SER A 25 5.52 -9.82 -11.62
N LYS A 26 4.39 -10.21 -12.25
CA LYS A 26 4.21 -10.21 -13.69
C LYS A 26 2.98 -9.40 -14.07
N ALA A 27 3.03 -8.77 -15.25
CA ALA A 27 1.93 -8.04 -15.85
C ALA A 27 1.89 -8.29 -17.35
N ARG A 28 0.71 -8.15 -17.95
CA ARG A 28 0.51 -8.19 -19.40
C ARG A 28 -0.27 -6.96 -19.83
N VAL A 29 0.10 -6.42 -20.97
CA VAL A 29 -0.57 -5.28 -21.61
C VAL A 29 -1.01 -5.70 -23.00
N ARG A 30 -2.26 -5.40 -23.36
CA ARG A 30 -2.87 -5.80 -24.64
C ARG A 30 -3.63 -4.64 -25.27
N LEU A 31 -3.52 -4.50 -26.59
CA LEU A 31 -4.36 -3.61 -27.36
C LEU A 31 -5.78 -4.18 -27.47
N LEU A 32 -6.77 -3.35 -27.20
CA LEU A 32 -8.19 -3.70 -27.23
C LEU A 32 -8.90 -2.95 -28.35
N GLU A 33 -10.13 -3.37 -28.63
CA GLU A 33 -11.03 -2.71 -29.57
C GLU A 33 -11.24 -1.24 -29.20
N GLY A 34 -11.35 -0.38 -30.22
CA GLY A 34 -11.48 1.07 -30.06
C GLY A 34 -10.19 1.77 -29.60
N GLY A 35 -9.03 1.10 -29.74
CA GLY A 35 -7.74 1.68 -29.37
C GLY A 35 -7.47 1.76 -27.88
N LYS A 36 -8.32 1.17 -27.04
CA LYS A 36 -8.09 1.05 -25.58
C LYS A 36 -6.97 0.07 -25.27
N VAL A 37 -6.41 0.18 -24.07
CA VAL A 37 -5.34 -0.72 -23.61
C VAL A 37 -5.76 -1.44 -22.35
N GLY A 38 -5.73 -2.78 -22.40
CA GLY A 38 -5.94 -3.64 -21.24
C GLY A 38 -4.66 -3.87 -20.47
N ILE A 39 -4.69 -3.67 -19.16
CA ILE A 39 -3.62 -4.06 -18.22
C ILE A 39 -4.13 -5.24 -17.41
N TYR A 40 -3.44 -6.38 -17.51
CA TYR A 40 -3.80 -7.64 -16.89
C TYR A 40 -2.81 -7.98 -15.80
N VAL A 41 -3.29 -8.09 -14.56
CA VAL A 41 -2.46 -8.43 -13.38
C VAL A 41 -3.24 -9.28 -12.38
N GLY A 42 -2.56 -10.19 -11.70
CA GLY A 42 -3.10 -10.97 -10.59
C GLY A 42 -3.18 -10.20 -9.25
N GLY A 43 -2.84 -8.91 -9.25
CA GLY A 43 -2.89 -8.08 -8.05
C GLY A 43 -4.33 -7.81 -7.60
N THR A 44 -4.68 -8.23 -6.37
CA THR A 44 -6.04 -8.16 -5.85
C THR A 44 -6.36 -6.77 -5.31
N GLU A 45 -7.56 -6.25 -5.62
CA GLU A 45 -8.16 -5.09 -4.96
C GLU A 45 -8.98 -5.57 -3.75
N VAL A 46 -8.65 -5.07 -2.57
CA VAL A 46 -9.34 -5.39 -1.30
C VAL A 46 -9.81 -4.12 -0.57
N GLY A 47 -9.88 -3.01 -1.30
CA GLY A 47 -10.25 -1.69 -0.78
C GLY A 47 -9.07 -0.76 -0.50
N GLN A 48 -7.82 -1.20 -0.78
CA GLN A 48 -6.62 -0.40 -0.58
C GLN A 48 -6.32 0.59 -1.73
N GLY A 49 -7.07 0.53 -2.84
CA GLY A 49 -6.91 1.43 -3.97
C GLY A 49 -5.84 1.00 -4.99
N ALA A 50 -5.38 -0.25 -4.95
CA ALA A 50 -4.37 -0.77 -5.88
C ALA A 50 -4.80 -0.65 -7.34
N LYS A 51 -6.06 -0.95 -7.67
CA LYS A 51 -6.61 -0.81 -9.01
C LYS A 51 -6.39 0.59 -9.58
N THR A 52 -6.70 1.62 -8.83
CA THR A 52 -6.54 3.02 -9.26
C THR A 52 -5.06 3.37 -9.44
N VAL A 53 -4.22 3.08 -8.43
CA VAL A 53 -2.79 3.41 -8.47
C VAL A 53 -2.06 2.68 -9.60
N LEU A 54 -2.31 1.39 -9.77
CA LEU A 54 -1.70 0.59 -10.84
C LEU A 54 -2.17 1.02 -12.23
N THR A 55 -3.43 1.43 -12.37
CA THR A 55 -3.94 2.05 -13.62
C THR A 55 -3.22 3.36 -13.92
N GLN A 56 -3.02 4.23 -12.92
CA GLN A 56 -2.30 5.49 -13.09
C GLN A 56 -0.84 5.28 -13.50
N ILE A 57 -0.15 4.28 -12.91
CA ILE A 57 1.21 3.89 -13.32
C ILE A 57 1.24 3.45 -14.79
N GLY A 58 0.29 2.63 -15.20
CA GLY A 58 0.18 2.17 -16.60
C GLY A 58 -0.12 3.31 -17.56
N ALA A 59 -1.07 4.17 -17.25
CA ALA A 59 -1.46 5.33 -18.04
C ALA A 59 -0.28 6.29 -18.25
N GLU A 60 0.45 6.61 -17.17
CA GLU A 60 1.64 7.45 -17.25
C GLU A 60 2.75 6.80 -18.10
N THR A 61 2.96 5.48 -17.98
CA THR A 61 3.98 4.79 -18.79
C THR A 61 3.58 4.75 -20.27
N LEU A 62 2.31 4.53 -20.56
CA LEU A 62 1.78 4.50 -21.94
C LEU A 62 1.60 5.91 -22.52
N LYS A 63 1.65 6.96 -21.71
CA LYS A 63 1.30 8.32 -22.08
C LYS A 63 -0.12 8.40 -22.65
N MET A 64 -1.08 7.81 -21.94
CA MET A 64 -2.50 7.74 -22.32
C MET A 64 -3.40 8.27 -21.21
N PRO A 65 -4.59 8.79 -21.55
CA PRO A 65 -5.62 9.07 -20.54
C PRO A 65 -6.00 7.83 -19.75
N VAL A 66 -6.29 8.00 -18.46
CA VAL A 66 -6.66 6.89 -17.56
C VAL A 66 -7.95 6.20 -18.01
N GLU A 67 -8.88 6.94 -18.58
CA GLU A 67 -10.17 6.47 -19.12
C GLU A 67 -10.04 5.52 -20.33
N ASP A 68 -8.90 5.54 -21.00
CA ASP A 68 -8.59 4.64 -22.11
C ASP A 68 -7.88 3.35 -21.65
N ILE A 69 -7.60 3.22 -20.36
CA ILE A 69 -7.04 2.03 -19.76
C ILE A 69 -8.15 1.15 -19.17
N VAL A 70 -8.17 -0.11 -19.56
CA VAL A 70 -9.02 -1.15 -18.97
C VAL A 70 -8.18 -1.99 -18.02
N PHE A 71 -8.37 -1.83 -16.74
CA PHE A 71 -7.66 -2.63 -15.74
C PHE A 71 -8.41 -3.93 -15.50
N VAL A 72 -7.79 -5.06 -15.83
CA VAL A 72 -8.36 -6.41 -15.72
C VAL A 72 -7.67 -7.15 -14.58
N HIS A 73 -8.47 -7.56 -13.60
CA HIS A 73 -8.02 -8.30 -12.43
C HIS A 73 -9.12 -9.31 -12.01
N GLU A 74 -8.85 -10.13 -11.03
CA GLU A 74 -9.83 -11.09 -10.48
C GLU A 74 -10.19 -12.27 -11.41
N ASP A 75 -9.30 -12.60 -12.34
CA ASP A 75 -9.43 -13.78 -13.21
C ASP A 75 -8.18 -14.66 -13.08
N THR A 76 -8.31 -15.79 -12.41
CA THR A 76 -7.19 -16.71 -12.17
C THR A 76 -6.76 -17.52 -13.40
N VAL A 77 -7.52 -17.46 -14.49
CA VAL A 77 -7.22 -18.21 -15.72
C VAL A 77 -6.30 -17.40 -16.65
N HIS A 78 -6.54 -16.10 -16.75
CA HIS A 78 -5.90 -15.26 -17.76
C HIS A 78 -4.89 -14.26 -17.19
N MET A 79 -4.87 -14.09 -15.85
CA MET A 79 -3.98 -13.12 -15.22
C MET A 79 -2.58 -13.69 -15.01
N PRO A 80 -1.53 -12.90 -15.35
CA PRO A 80 -0.18 -13.21 -14.91
C PRO A 80 -0.07 -13.21 -13.40
N ASP A 81 0.77 -14.07 -12.85
CA ASP A 81 1.01 -14.13 -11.42
C ASP A 81 1.74 -12.85 -10.94
N ALA A 82 1.08 -12.07 -10.12
CA ALA A 82 1.64 -10.88 -9.51
C ALA A 82 2.16 -11.11 -8.07
N GLY A 83 2.10 -12.34 -7.57
CA GLY A 83 2.32 -12.69 -6.18
C GLY A 83 1.15 -12.25 -5.28
N THR A 84 1.28 -12.46 -3.97
CA THR A 84 0.22 -12.11 -3.01
C THR A 84 0.12 -10.60 -2.79
N ALA A 85 -1.10 -10.13 -2.46
CA ALA A 85 -1.37 -8.79 -1.98
C ALA A 85 -1.05 -8.68 -0.47
N ALA A 86 0.20 -8.87 -0.08
CA ALA A 86 0.71 -8.80 1.29
C ALA A 86 2.09 -8.13 1.30
N ALA A 87 2.63 -7.84 2.48
CA ALA A 87 3.93 -7.21 2.66
C ALA A 87 4.09 -5.87 1.92
N SER A 88 2.98 -5.16 1.73
CA SER A 88 2.89 -3.83 1.09
C SER A 88 3.56 -3.73 -0.29
N ARG A 89 3.66 -4.84 -1.03
CA ARG A 89 4.50 -4.99 -2.23
C ARG A 89 3.83 -4.58 -3.55
N GLN A 90 2.50 -4.43 -3.60
CA GLN A 90 1.81 -4.25 -4.88
C GLN A 90 2.25 -3.00 -5.64
N THR A 91 2.31 -1.84 -4.99
CA THR A 91 2.74 -0.60 -5.67
C THR A 91 4.16 -0.73 -6.21
N TYR A 92 5.08 -1.28 -5.43
CA TYR A 92 6.48 -1.43 -5.83
C TYR A 92 6.68 -2.54 -6.86
N ASN A 93 6.31 -3.77 -6.55
CA ASN A 93 6.57 -4.92 -7.41
C ASN A 93 5.64 -4.97 -8.63
N THR A 94 4.32 -4.94 -8.40
CA THR A 94 3.35 -5.02 -9.49
C THR A 94 3.36 -3.74 -10.34
N GLY A 95 3.55 -2.58 -9.72
CA GLY A 95 3.72 -1.32 -10.44
C GLY A 95 4.94 -1.33 -11.38
N ASN A 96 6.07 -1.88 -10.96
CA ASN A 96 7.26 -2.06 -11.82
C ASN A 96 6.99 -3.09 -12.94
N ALA A 97 6.32 -4.21 -12.64
CA ALA A 97 5.97 -5.19 -13.67
C ALA A 97 5.06 -4.56 -14.76
N ILE A 98 4.09 -3.74 -14.36
CA ILE A 98 3.24 -2.97 -15.28
C ILE A 98 4.09 -1.98 -16.10
N ARG A 99 5.01 -1.25 -15.46
CA ARG A 99 5.89 -0.31 -16.15
C ARG A 99 6.72 -1.02 -17.23
N VAL A 100 7.34 -2.16 -16.89
CA VAL A 100 8.11 -2.97 -17.85
C VAL A 100 7.21 -3.49 -18.98
N ALA A 101 6.02 -4.01 -18.67
CA ALA A 101 5.06 -4.49 -19.68
C ALA A 101 4.63 -3.36 -20.63
N CYS A 102 4.34 -2.17 -20.10
CA CYS A 102 3.97 -0.99 -20.90
C CYS A 102 5.13 -0.50 -21.77
N GLU A 103 6.36 -0.49 -21.27
CA GLU A 103 7.55 -0.15 -22.07
C GLU A 103 7.77 -1.15 -23.21
N ASN A 104 7.67 -2.46 -22.94
CA ASN A 104 7.74 -3.51 -23.94
C ASN A 104 6.61 -3.36 -24.98
N PHE A 105 5.40 -3.08 -24.54
CA PHE A 105 4.25 -2.84 -25.40
C PHE A 105 4.48 -1.62 -26.31
N ARG A 106 4.94 -0.50 -25.79
CA ARG A 106 5.30 0.69 -26.58
C ARG A 106 6.34 0.38 -27.65
N ASN A 107 7.35 -0.43 -27.32
CA ASN A 107 8.36 -0.84 -28.30
C ASN A 107 7.77 -1.74 -29.39
N LYS A 108 6.90 -2.69 -29.04
CA LYS A 108 6.18 -3.52 -30.01
C LYS A 108 5.29 -2.67 -30.94
N LEU A 109 4.58 -1.68 -30.38
CA LEU A 109 3.78 -0.74 -31.18
C LEU A 109 4.63 0.06 -32.17
N LYS A 110 5.83 0.51 -31.76
CA LYS A 110 6.75 1.23 -32.66
C LYS A 110 7.24 0.34 -33.80
N GLU A 111 7.55 -0.93 -33.55
CA GLU A 111 7.96 -1.86 -34.59
C GLU A 111 6.83 -2.11 -35.59
N LEU A 112 5.61 -2.34 -35.13
CA LEU A 112 4.46 -2.50 -35.99
C LEU A 112 4.16 -1.22 -36.81
N ALA A 113 4.25 -0.04 -36.18
CA ALA A 113 4.07 1.23 -36.86
C ALA A 113 5.19 1.46 -37.90
N ARG A 114 6.44 1.07 -37.62
CA ARG A 114 7.54 1.12 -38.60
C ARG A 114 7.20 0.37 -39.89
N GLU A 115 6.63 -0.81 -39.77
CA GLU A 115 6.21 -1.63 -40.92
C GLU A 115 5.05 -1.00 -41.68
N HIS A 116 3.97 -0.61 -41.00
CA HIS A 116 2.78 -0.03 -41.60
C HIS A 116 3.04 1.34 -42.21
N LEU A 117 3.94 2.13 -41.66
CA LEU A 117 4.30 3.46 -42.17
C LEU A 117 5.48 3.43 -43.16
N ALA A 118 5.95 2.22 -43.53
CA ALA A 118 7.09 2.03 -44.43
C ALA A 118 8.32 2.89 -44.01
N LEU A 119 8.74 2.76 -42.72
CA LEU A 119 9.91 3.43 -42.17
C LEU A 119 11.10 2.48 -42.10
N ASN A 120 12.30 3.00 -42.21
CA ASN A 120 13.53 2.22 -42.11
C ASN A 120 13.97 1.97 -40.65
N SER A 121 13.42 2.73 -39.69
CA SER A 121 13.79 2.67 -38.26
C SER A 121 12.62 3.12 -37.39
N ILE A 122 12.63 2.66 -36.11
CA ILE A 122 11.74 3.18 -35.05
C ILE A 122 12.22 4.52 -34.48
N TYR A 123 13.41 4.98 -34.88
CA TYR A 123 13.98 6.24 -34.39
C TYR A 123 13.04 7.42 -34.70
N GLY A 124 12.79 8.24 -33.70
CA GLY A 124 11.88 9.37 -33.80
C GLY A 124 10.38 9.02 -33.71
N LEU A 125 10.02 7.71 -33.57
CA LEU A 125 8.62 7.34 -33.30
C LEU A 125 8.29 7.60 -31.82
N LYS A 126 7.22 8.36 -31.60
CA LYS A 126 6.56 8.57 -30.31
C LYS A 126 5.29 7.77 -30.21
N VAL A 127 4.97 7.33 -29.01
CA VAL A 127 3.73 6.64 -28.65
C VAL A 127 3.07 7.45 -27.55
N GLU A 128 1.94 8.07 -27.86
CA GLU A 128 1.28 9.01 -26.95
C GLU A 128 -0.19 9.20 -27.35
N ASN A 129 -1.09 9.32 -26.37
CA ASN A 129 -2.51 9.59 -26.58
C ASN A 129 -3.17 8.65 -27.62
N GLY A 130 -2.89 7.33 -27.52
CA GLY A 130 -3.48 6.34 -28.42
C GLY A 130 -2.99 6.40 -29.87
N LYS A 131 -1.85 7.05 -30.14
CA LYS A 131 -1.24 7.21 -31.45
C LYS A 131 0.25 6.90 -31.45
N ILE A 132 0.72 6.43 -32.59
CA ILE A 132 2.15 6.31 -32.90
C ILE A 132 2.43 7.27 -34.03
N TYR A 133 3.38 8.16 -33.86
CA TYR A 133 3.69 9.18 -34.86
C TYR A 133 5.18 9.50 -34.90
N LEU A 134 5.63 10.03 -36.03
CA LEU A 134 7.00 10.48 -36.22
C LEU A 134 7.15 11.89 -35.64
N ASP A 135 8.01 12.10 -34.65
CA ASP A 135 8.15 13.35 -33.89
C ASP A 135 8.37 14.59 -34.79
N PHE A 136 9.24 14.47 -35.79
CA PHE A 136 9.54 15.54 -36.73
C PHE A 136 8.58 15.61 -37.94
N PHE A 137 7.62 14.68 -38.08
CA PHE A 137 6.59 14.67 -39.09
C PHE A 137 5.28 14.05 -38.58
N PRO A 138 4.55 14.72 -37.64
CA PRO A 138 3.42 14.14 -36.90
C PRO A 138 2.23 13.70 -37.78
N GLN A 139 2.12 14.22 -38.99
CA GLN A 139 1.11 13.76 -39.96
C GLN A 139 1.31 12.30 -40.38
N LYS A 140 2.55 11.80 -40.31
CA LYS A 140 2.86 10.39 -40.54
C LYS A 140 2.62 9.64 -39.23
N SER A 141 1.39 9.20 -39.03
CA SER A 141 0.90 8.59 -37.80
C SER A 141 0.03 7.37 -38.05
N LEU A 142 -0.16 6.55 -37.00
CA LEU A 142 -1.07 5.42 -36.94
C LEU A 142 -1.75 5.44 -35.60
N SER A 143 -3.08 5.39 -35.56
CA SER A 143 -3.79 5.27 -34.27
C SER A 143 -3.78 3.83 -33.76
N PHE A 144 -4.03 3.67 -32.45
CA PHE A 144 -4.17 2.35 -31.85
C PHE A 144 -5.38 1.60 -32.42
N GLU A 145 -6.47 2.30 -32.72
CA GLU A 145 -7.66 1.74 -33.33
C GLU A 145 -7.35 1.19 -34.74
N GLU A 146 -6.69 2.00 -35.60
CA GLU A 146 -6.26 1.55 -36.95
C GLU A 146 -5.31 0.35 -36.84
N LEU A 147 -4.43 0.32 -35.83
CA LEU A 147 -3.51 -0.78 -35.66
C LEU A 147 -4.24 -2.06 -35.18
N PHE A 148 -5.23 -1.91 -34.32
CA PHE A 148 -6.07 -3.03 -33.88
C PHE A 148 -6.86 -3.65 -35.06
N GLU A 149 -7.45 -2.81 -35.90
CA GLU A 149 -8.20 -3.27 -37.09
C GLU A 149 -7.32 -4.00 -38.15
N LYS A 150 -6.06 -3.57 -38.26
CA LYS A 150 -5.07 -4.16 -39.18
C LYS A 150 -4.41 -5.44 -38.65
N SER A 151 -4.54 -5.71 -37.37
CA SER A 151 -3.98 -6.90 -36.71
C SER A 151 -5.00 -8.03 -36.63
N SER A 152 -4.53 -9.25 -36.42
CA SER A 152 -5.39 -10.34 -35.92
C SER A 152 -5.85 -9.97 -34.51
N LYS A 153 -7.16 -9.94 -34.28
CA LYS A 153 -7.77 -9.45 -33.05
C LYS A 153 -7.13 -10.09 -31.82
N GLY A 154 -6.48 -9.29 -30.99
CA GLY A 154 -5.88 -9.70 -29.72
C GLY A 154 -4.39 -10.07 -29.75
N ASP A 155 -3.71 -10.01 -30.91
CA ASP A 155 -2.30 -10.43 -31.02
C ASP A 155 -1.27 -9.37 -30.61
N ILE A 156 -1.73 -8.13 -30.37
CA ILE A 156 -0.82 -7.05 -29.94
C ILE A 156 -0.83 -6.99 -28.42
N GLU A 157 0.09 -7.74 -27.82
CA GLU A 157 0.32 -7.76 -26.37
C GLU A 157 1.81 -7.81 -26.03
N ALA A 158 2.14 -7.43 -24.81
CA ALA A 158 3.48 -7.56 -24.25
C ALA A 158 3.38 -7.92 -22.78
N GLU A 159 4.40 -8.61 -22.28
CA GLU A 159 4.53 -8.96 -20.86
C GLU A 159 5.69 -8.20 -20.22
N GLY A 160 5.61 -8.04 -18.92
CA GLY A 160 6.66 -7.51 -18.08
C GLY A 160 6.76 -8.33 -16.80
N GLU A 161 7.98 -8.52 -16.36
CA GLU A 161 8.32 -9.15 -15.09
C GLU A 161 9.24 -8.23 -14.31
N PHE A 162 9.04 -8.18 -13.02
CA PHE A 162 9.91 -7.47 -12.10
C PHE A 162 10.22 -8.36 -10.90
N VAL A 163 11.49 -8.37 -10.51
CA VAL A 163 11.99 -9.07 -9.33
C VAL A 163 12.65 -8.03 -8.42
N ALA A 164 12.17 -7.92 -7.19
CA ALA A 164 12.77 -7.04 -6.20
C ALA A 164 14.21 -7.48 -5.92
N GLN A 165 15.14 -6.53 -5.97
CA GLN A 165 16.55 -6.80 -5.68
C GLN A 165 16.78 -6.72 -4.18
N THR A 166 17.04 -7.86 -3.56
CA THR A 166 17.34 -7.97 -2.13
C THR A 166 18.63 -8.70 -1.90
N VAL A 167 19.26 -8.47 -0.75
CA VAL A 167 20.47 -9.17 -0.30
C VAL A 167 20.10 -9.99 0.92
N MET A 168 20.28 -11.32 0.83
CA MET A 168 20.00 -12.22 1.96
C MET A 168 20.84 -11.84 3.19
N MET A 169 20.28 -12.08 4.35
CA MET A 169 21.02 -11.92 5.60
C MET A 169 22.06 -13.03 5.74
N GLU A 170 23.25 -12.66 6.15
CA GLU A 170 24.28 -13.59 6.54
C GLU A 170 23.91 -14.23 7.90
N GLU A 171 23.97 -15.54 7.99
CA GLU A 171 23.56 -16.29 9.18
C GLU A 171 24.37 -15.91 10.43
N GLU A 172 25.67 -15.66 10.27
CA GLU A 172 26.58 -15.36 11.37
C GLU A 172 26.48 -13.92 11.90
N THR A 173 26.27 -12.96 11.01
CA THR A 173 26.31 -11.53 11.35
C THR A 173 24.94 -10.89 11.44
N GLY A 174 23.92 -11.50 10.83
CA GLY A 174 22.59 -10.91 10.66
C GLY A 174 22.57 -9.68 9.74
N GLN A 175 23.66 -9.41 8.99
CA GLN A 175 23.75 -8.29 8.09
C GLN A 175 23.19 -8.66 6.71
N GLY A 176 22.50 -7.71 6.07
CA GLY A 176 21.88 -7.89 4.75
C GLY A 176 20.84 -6.81 4.45
N ALA A 177 20.17 -6.94 3.31
CA ALA A 177 19.02 -6.12 2.93
C ALA A 177 17.91 -7.04 2.38
N PRO A 178 17.30 -7.88 3.24
CA PRO A 178 16.36 -8.92 2.81
C PRO A 178 15.02 -8.36 2.32
N TYR A 179 14.74 -7.09 2.58
CA TYR A 179 13.55 -6.37 2.17
C TYR A 179 13.92 -5.14 1.37
N TRP A 180 13.08 -4.73 0.43
CA TRP A 180 13.25 -3.50 -0.32
C TRP A 180 11.95 -3.07 -1.03
N PRO A 181 11.62 -1.76 -1.09
CA PRO A 181 12.29 -0.65 -0.37
C PRO A 181 11.90 -0.59 1.11
N TYR A 182 12.57 0.29 1.84
CA TYR A 182 12.20 0.63 3.19
C TYR A 182 11.37 1.91 3.23
N THR A 183 10.39 1.95 4.14
CA THR A 183 9.58 3.12 4.44
C THR A 183 9.60 3.44 5.93
N PHE A 184 9.52 4.72 6.26
CA PHE A 184 9.58 5.22 7.63
C PHE A 184 8.30 5.94 7.96
N ASN A 185 7.87 5.85 9.21
CA ASN A 185 6.73 6.61 9.66
C ASN A 185 6.80 6.96 11.15
N ALA A 186 5.98 7.94 11.53
CA ALA A 186 5.81 8.37 12.90
C ALA A 186 4.35 8.70 13.17
N CYS A 187 3.83 8.23 14.31
CA CYS A 187 2.52 8.60 14.79
C CYS A 187 2.64 9.24 16.17
N GLY A 188 2.08 10.45 16.33
CA GLY A 188 1.92 11.14 17.61
C GLY A 188 0.46 11.13 18.03
N VAL A 189 0.19 10.78 19.29
CA VAL A 189 -1.17 10.73 19.86
C VAL A 189 -1.22 11.54 21.15
N GLU A 190 -2.27 12.36 21.29
CA GLU A 190 -2.72 12.93 22.56
C GLU A 190 -4.05 12.26 22.93
N LEU A 191 -4.16 11.74 24.14
CA LEU A 191 -5.35 11.07 24.62
C LEU A 191 -5.70 11.46 26.06
N GLU A 192 -6.94 11.18 26.44
CA GLU A 192 -7.44 11.32 27.81
C GLU A 192 -7.77 9.95 28.38
N VAL A 193 -7.32 9.67 29.58
CA VAL A 193 -7.66 8.47 30.36
C VAL A 193 -8.57 8.87 31.52
N ASP A 194 -9.75 8.30 31.63
CA ASP A 194 -10.52 8.36 32.87
C ASP A 194 -10.10 7.24 33.80
N THR A 195 -9.38 7.58 34.87
CA THR A 195 -8.83 6.59 35.81
C THR A 195 -9.87 5.86 36.64
N LEU A 196 -11.13 6.34 36.69
CA LEU A 196 -12.22 5.68 37.40
C LEU A 196 -12.91 4.62 36.56
N THR A 197 -13.10 4.90 35.27
CA THR A 197 -13.81 4.03 34.34
C THR A 197 -12.91 3.19 33.46
N GLY A 198 -11.62 3.60 33.31
CA GLY A 198 -10.67 3.00 32.37
C GLY A 198 -10.92 3.39 30.90
N LEU A 199 -11.82 4.32 30.64
CA LEU A 199 -12.07 4.79 29.28
C LEU A 199 -10.88 5.61 28.76
N VAL A 200 -10.51 5.33 27.51
CA VAL A 200 -9.46 6.04 26.77
C VAL A 200 -10.14 6.75 25.59
N GLU A 201 -9.90 8.05 25.47
CA GLU A 201 -10.41 8.87 24.37
C GLU A 201 -9.24 9.55 23.65
N ILE A 202 -9.08 9.28 22.36
CA ILE A 202 -8.07 9.95 21.55
C ILE A 202 -8.55 11.37 21.25
N ARG A 203 -7.74 12.37 21.61
CA ARG A 203 -8.05 13.80 21.45
C ARG A 203 -7.45 14.39 20.20
N LYS A 204 -6.24 13.96 19.85
CA LYS A 204 -5.51 14.39 18.66
C LYS A 204 -4.59 13.29 18.18
N ALA A 205 -4.45 13.17 16.86
CA ALA A 205 -3.44 12.33 16.24
C ALA A 205 -2.76 13.08 15.07
N VAL A 206 -1.46 12.88 14.96
CA VAL A 206 -0.64 13.37 13.84
C VAL A 206 0.12 12.18 13.29
N PHE A 207 0.06 12.00 11.97
CA PHE A 207 0.69 10.86 11.32
C PHE A 207 1.56 11.32 10.15
N ALA A 208 2.86 11.03 10.21
CA ALA A 208 3.80 11.27 9.12
C ALA A 208 4.19 9.93 8.47
N GLN A 209 4.02 9.83 7.15
CA GLN A 209 4.27 8.61 6.38
C GLN A 209 5.16 8.90 5.18
N ASP A 210 6.31 8.23 5.10
CA ASP A 210 7.13 8.16 3.89
C ASP A 210 6.45 7.25 2.87
N VAL A 211 6.18 7.80 1.68
CA VAL A 211 5.49 7.12 0.57
C VAL A 211 6.37 7.01 -0.68
N GLY A 212 7.63 7.40 -0.58
CA GLY A 212 8.46 7.63 -1.75
C GLY A 212 7.92 8.82 -2.54
N ARG A 213 7.15 8.55 -3.60
CA ARG A 213 6.34 9.53 -4.32
C ARG A 213 4.88 9.14 -4.28
N ALA A 214 4.02 10.05 -3.91
CA ALA A 214 2.57 9.82 -3.87
C ALA A 214 2.00 9.77 -5.30
N ILE A 215 1.67 8.57 -5.79
CA ILE A 215 0.96 8.42 -7.09
C ILE A 215 -0.46 9.00 -6.99
N ASN A 216 -1.12 8.74 -5.87
CA ASN A 216 -2.45 9.26 -5.57
C ASN A 216 -2.52 9.73 -4.11
N PRO A 217 -2.32 11.03 -3.84
CA PRO A 217 -2.32 11.57 -2.47
C PRO A 217 -3.59 11.27 -1.67
N HIS A 218 -4.77 11.35 -2.29
CA HIS A 218 -6.03 11.06 -1.60
C HIS A 218 -6.15 9.60 -1.15
N LEU A 219 -5.67 8.65 -1.97
CA LEU A 219 -5.64 7.24 -1.57
C LEU A 219 -4.57 6.97 -0.50
N VAL A 220 -3.46 7.71 -0.51
CA VAL A 220 -2.48 7.68 0.57
C VAL A 220 -3.11 8.11 1.89
N GLU A 221 -3.81 9.25 1.91
CA GLU A 221 -4.54 9.73 3.09
C GLU A 221 -5.57 8.72 3.58
N GLY A 222 -6.33 8.10 2.65
CA GLY A 222 -7.28 7.04 2.98
C GLY A 222 -6.63 5.81 3.60
N GLN A 223 -5.41 5.44 3.17
CA GLN A 223 -4.64 4.36 3.79
C GLN A 223 -4.16 4.74 5.21
N MET A 224 -3.78 5.99 5.43
CA MET A 224 -3.40 6.47 6.77
C MET A 224 -4.60 6.45 7.73
N ASP A 225 -5.77 6.88 7.28
CA ASP A 225 -7.01 6.81 8.08
C ASP A 225 -7.42 5.37 8.40
N GLY A 226 -7.38 4.50 7.39
CA GLY A 226 -7.73 3.08 7.54
C GLY A 226 -6.77 2.32 8.45
N GLY A 227 -5.46 2.54 8.28
CA GLY A 227 -4.43 1.93 9.13
C GLY A 227 -4.54 2.40 10.58
N PHE A 228 -4.79 3.69 10.81
CA PHE A 228 -5.02 4.22 12.15
C PHE A 228 -6.26 3.60 12.80
N ALA A 229 -7.40 3.55 12.09
CA ALA A 229 -8.64 2.97 12.60
C ALA A 229 -8.47 1.47 12.93
N MET A 230 -7.77 0.72 12.08
CA MET A 230 -7.46 -0.69 12.32
C MET A 230 -6.60 -0.88 13.58
N ALA A 231 -5.56 -0.08 13.74
CA ALA A 231 -4.70 -0.13 14.92
C ALA A 231 -5.43 0.30 16.20
N LEU A 232 -6.29 1.32 16.12
CA LEU A 232 -7.15 1.73 17.21
C LEU A 232 -8.04 0.58 17.68
N GLY A 233 -8.66 -0.13 16.73
CA GLY A 233 -9.42 -1.35 16.99
C GLY A 233 -8.62 -2.38 17.72
N TYR A 234 -7.46 -2.73 17.20
CA TYR A 234 -6.57 -3.74 17.78
C TYR A 234 -6.09 -3.38 19.19
N VAL A 235 -5.83 -2.10 19.46
CA VAL A 235 -5.30 -1.64 20.74
C VAL A 235 -6.38 -1.49 21.82
N LEU A 236 -7.58 -1.01 21.47
CA LEU A 236 -8.58 -0.62 22.46
C LEU A 236 -9.87 -1.48 22.48
N PHE A 237 -10.21 -2.17 21.38
CA PHE A 237 -11.55 -2.75 21.19
C PHE A 237 -11.56 -4.25 20.90
N GLU A 238 -10.69 -4.73 19.99
CA GLU A 238 -10.81 -6.06 19.40
C GLU A 238 -10.21 -7.14 20.32
N ASP A 239 -11.07 -7.90 20.98
CA ASP A 239 -10.69 -9.01 21.85
C ASP A 239 -11.25 -10.33 21.29
N LEU A 240 -10.39 -11.11 20.60
CA LEU A 240 -10.78 -12.40 20.06
C LEU A 240 -10.76 -13.45 21.18
N ASN A 241 -11.95 -13.79 21.67
CA ASN A 241 -12.11 -14.75 22.77
C ASN A 241 -12.22 -16.18 22.25
N LEU A 242 -11.16 -16.97 22.43
CA LEU A 242 -11.10 -18.38 22.08
C LEU A 242 -11.27 -19.28 23.32
N LYS A 243 -12.17 -20.24 23.22
CA LYS A 243 -12.33 -21.31 24.22
C LYS A 243 -12.39 -22.65 23.52
N GLU A 244 -11.47 -23.56 23.88
CA GLU A 244 -11.39 -24.92 23.30
C GLU A 244 -11.38 -24.90 21.76
N GLY A 245 -10.66 -23.95 21.13
CA GLY A 245 -10.56 -23.79 19.68
C GLY A 245 -11.79 -23.15 19.02
N LYS A 246 -12.78 -22.70 19.79
CA LYS A 246 -13.99 -22.04 19.25
C LYS A 246 -14.00 -20.56 19.62
N ILE A 247 -14.43 -19.72 18.66
CA ILE A 247 -14.63 -18.29 18.89
C ILE A 247 -15.94 -18.08 19.64
N ASN A 248 -15.88 -17.53 20.84
CA ASN A 248 -17.05 -17.30 21.69
C ASN A 248 -17.80 -15.99 21.36
N ASN A 249 -17.11 -15.03 20.74
CA ASN A 249 -17.63 -13.71 20.39
C ASN A 249 -17.70 -13.50 18.88
N ASN A 250 -18.26 -14.45 18.16
CA ASN A 250 -18.36 -14.48 16.68
C ASN A 250 -19.50 -13.58 16.11
N LYS A 251 -19.91 -12.56 16.83
CA LYS A 251 -20.95 -11.60 16.39
C LYS A 251 -20.46 -10.18 16.63
N PHE A 252 -20.80 -9.24 15.75
CA PHE A 252 -20.45 -7.82 15.90
C PHE A 252 -20.94 -7.18 17.21
N SER A 253 -22.01 -7.73 17.82
CA SER A 253 -22.45 -7.30 19.15
C SER A 253 -21.53 -7.75 20.30
N LYS A 254 -20.53 -8.58 20.03
CA LYS A 254 -19.59 -9.12 21.03
C LYS A 254 -18.12 -8.95 20.63
N TYR A 255 -17.83 -8.94 19.33
CA TYR A 255 -16.52 -8.59 18.77
C TYR A 255 -16.61 -7.16 18.29
N LEU A 256 -16.11 -6.24 19.11
CA LEU A 256 -16.21 -4.82 18.86
C LEU A 256 -15.12 -4.37 17.91
N ILE A 257 -15.51 -3.58 16.91
CA ILE A 257 -14.58 -2.86 16.02
C ILE A 257 -14.89 -1.37 16.12
N PRO A 258 -13.94 -0.48 15.86
CA PRO A 258 -14.20 0.96 15.83
C PRO A 258 -15.30 1.32 14.82
N THR A 259 -16.14 2.25 15.21
CA THR A 259 -17.13 2.87 14.32
C THR A 259 -16.63 4.25 13.86
N ALA A 260 -17.35 4.90 12.95
CA ALA A 260 -17.02 6.26 12.54
C ALA A 260 -17.08 7.28 13.70
N MET A 261 -17.73 6.94 14.80
CA MET A 261 -17.79 7.78 16.00
C MET A 261 -16.57 7.63 16.91
N ASP A 262 -15.82 6.54 16.77
CA ASP A 262 -14.63 6.24 17.56
C ASP A 262 -13.35 6.77 16.90
N THR A 263 -13.42 7.17 15.63
CA THR A 263 -12.31 7.75 14.88
C THR A 263 -12.35 9.28 14.91
N LEU A 264 -11.19 9.89 14.76
CA LEU A 264 -11.05 11.33 14.69
C LEU A 264 -10.39 11.75 13.36
N GLU A 265 -10.47 13.03 13.05
CA GLU A 265 -9.68 13.60 11.97
C GLU A 265 -8.19 13.59 12.35
N ILE A 266 -7.39 12.94 11.53
CA ILE A 266 -5.95 12.80 11.73
C ILE A 266 -5.24 13.90 10.92
N GLU A 267 -4.30 14.60 11.54
CA GLU A 267 -3.37 15.46 10.84
C GLU A 267 -2.35 14.59 10.08
N LYS A 268 -2.48 14.54 8.74
CA LYS A 268 -1.68 13.67 7.87
C LYS A 268 -0.54 14.46 7.22
N ILE A 269 0.67 13.91 7.30
CA ILE A 269 1.88 14.47 6.69
C ILE A 269 2.44 13.43 5.71
N ILE A 270 2.25 13.68 4.43
CA ILE A 270 2.84 12.86 3.36
C ILE A 270 4.29 13.30 3.20
N VAL A 271 5.23 12.39 3.43
CA VAL A 271 6.66 12.62 3.23
C VAL A 271 7.06 11.96 1.92
N GLU A 272 7.62 12.71 1.00
CA GLU A 272 8.12 12.18 -0.27
C GLU A 272 9.65 12.05 -0.22
N ASP A 273 10.11 10.79 -0.22
CA ASP A 273 11.50 10.38 -0.41
C ASP A 273 11.56 9.35 -1.55
N PRO A 274 11.60 9.82 -2.83
CA PRO A 274 11.43 8.96 -3.99
C PRO A 274 12.47 7.85 -4.08
N GLU A 275 12.01 6.62 -4.22
CA GLU A 275 12.86 5.44 -4.39
C GLU A 275 13.22 5.24 -5.88
N SER A 276 14.50 5.23 -6.18
CA SER A 276 15.01 5.20 -7.56
C SER A 276 14.65 3.93 -8.34
N THR A 277 14.46 2.80 -7.65
CA THR A 277 14.10 1.51 -8.27
C THR A 277 12.59 1.30 -8.37
N ALA A 278 11.80 2.20 -7.76
CA ALA A 278 10.34 2.10 -7.73
C ALA A 278 9.67 2.69 -8.98
N PRO A 279 8.45 2.27 -9.31
CA PRO A 279 7.69 2.88 -10.37
C PRO A 279 7.38 4.34 -10.00
N TYR A 280 7.99 5.27 -10.74
CA TYR A 280 7.90 6.71 -10.48
C TYR A 280 8.30 7.15 -9.07
N GLY A 281 9.10 6.35 -8.37
CA GLY A 281 9.57 6.64 -7.01
C GLY A 281 8.63 6.20 -5.89
N ALA A 282 7.53 5.51 -6.18
CA ALA A 282 6.49 5.17 -5.20
C ALA A 282 6.82 3.94 -4.35
N LYS A 283 6.69 4.05 -3.03
CA LYS A 283 6.81 2.95 -2.06
C LYS A 283 5.43 2.37 -1.71
N GLY A 284 5.38 1.14 -1.20
CA GLY A 284 4.17 0.53 -0.66
C GLY A 284 3.95 0.96 0.79
N ILE A 285 2.69 1.25 1.16
CA ILE A 285 2.36 1.82 2.48
C ILE A 285 1.15 1.16 3.17
N GLY A 286 0.71 -0.01 2.71
CA GLY A 286 -0.48 -0.65 3.29
C GLY A 286 -0.34 -0.95 4.78
N GLU A 287 0.58 -1.81 5.15
CA GLU A 287 0.82 -2.20 6.55
C GLU A 287 1.56 -1.12 7.38
N PRO A 288 2.51 -0.35 6.82
CA PRO A 288 3.21 0.69 7.59
C PRO A 288 2.28 1.69 8.27
N THR A 289 1.13 1.99 7.67
CA THR A 289 0.17 2.96 8.23
C THR A 289 -0.49 2.51 9.53
N MET A 290 -0.40 1.24 9.88
CA MET A 290 -0.95 0.68 11.12
C MET A 290 0.10 0.61 12.25
N ILE A 291 1.35 0.29 11.93
CA ILE A 291 2.36 -0.17 12.89
C ILE A 291 2.67 0.85 14.00
N PRO A 292 2.90 2.15 13.75
CA PRO A 292 3.33 3.09 14.79
C PRO A 292 2.20 3.54 15.72
N VAL A 293 0.94 3.28 15.37
CA VAL A 293 -0.23 3.79 16.11
C VAL A 293 -0.36 3.11 17.47
N GLY A 294 -0.22 1.79 17.51
CA GLY A 294 -0.31 1.03 18.76
C GLY A 294 0.71 1.50 19.82
N PRO A 295 2.00 1.54 19.51
CA PRO A 295 3.02 2.10 20.41
C PRO A 295 2.75 3.56 20.81
N ALA A 296 2.24 4.40 19.91
CA ALA A 296 1.89 5.80 20.22
C ALA A 296 0.79 5.86 21.30
N ILE A 297 -0.28 5.08 21.15
CA ILE A 297 -1.38 5.01 22.12
C ILE A 297 -0.87 4.49 23.48
N LEU A 298 -0.10 3.40 23.50
CA LEU A 298 0.41 2.82 24.74
C LEU A 298 1.39 3.76 25.46
N ASN A 299 2.23 4.47 24.72
CA ASN A 299 3.12 5.47 25.30
C ASN A 299 2.34 6.67 25.86
N ALA A 300 1.27 7.10 25.20
CA ALA A 300 0.41 8.17 25.69
C ALA A 300 -0.36 7.75 26.96
N ILE A 301 -0.82 6.50 27.06
CA ILE A 301 -1.42 5.96 28.28
C ILE A 301 -0.39 5.98 29.42
N TYR A 302 0.85 5.54 29.15
CA TYR A 302 1.92 5.59 30.15
C TYR A 302 2.20 7.02 30.62
N ASP A 303 2.27 7.97 29.72
CA ASP A 303 2.48 9.39 30.05
C ASP A 303 1.36 9.95 30.94
N ALA A 304 0.10 9.55 30.64
CA ALA A 304 -1.07 9.99 31.42
C ALA A 304 -1.09 9.44 32.86
N ILE A 305 -0.75 8.18 33.06
CA ILE A 305 -1.03 7.49 34.33
C ILE A 305 0.18 6.77 34.97
N GLY A 306 1.32 6.70 34.26
CA GLY A 306 2.54 6.05 34.75
C GLY A 306 2.48 4.52 34.77
N VAL A 307 1.49 3.90 34.12
CA VAL A 307 1.33 2.44 34.06
C VAL A 307 1.69 1.92 32.67
N ARG A 308 2.59 0.94 32.60
CA ARG A 308 2.95 0.24 31.35
C ARG A 308 1.96 -0.90 31.12
N ILE A 309 1.26 -0.85 29.99
CA ILE A 309 0.37 -1.92 29.54
C ILE A 309 1.14 -2.84 28.59
N THR A 310 1.05 -4.15 28.85
CA THR A 310 1.77 -5.20 28.09
C THR A 310 0.84 -6.22 27.45
N GLU A 311 -0.48 -6.09 27.64
CA GLU A 311 -1.51 -6.98 27.10
C GLU A 311 -2.57 -6.16 26.35
N LEU A 312 -2.90 -6.58 25.14
CA LEU A 312 -3.93 -5.98 24.28
C LEU A 312 -5.17 -6.87 24.16
N PRO A 313 -6.33 -6.28 23.91
CA PRO A 313 -6.65 -4.85 23.88
C PRO A 313 -6.61 -4.24 25.30
N VAL A 314 -6.39 -2.92 25.36
CA VAL A 314 -6.48 -2.14 26.60
C VAL A 314 -7.95 -1.86 26.91
N THR A 315 -8.69 -2.88 27.33
CA THR A 315 -10.09 -2.69 27.71
C THR A 315 -10.19 -1.83 28.98
N PRO A 316 -11.33 -1.13 29.20
CA PRO A 316 -11.55 -0.36 30.42
C PRO A 316 -11.29 -1.15 31.71
N GLU A 317 -11.71 -2.40 31.76
CA GLU A 317 -11.52 -3.29 32.91
C GLU A 317 -10.04 -3.62 33.14
N ARG A 318 -9.29 -3.94 32.08
CA ARG A 318 -7.84 -4.20 32.16
C ARG A 318 -7.10 -2.96 32.63
N LEU A 319 -7.47 -1.78 32.11
CA LEU A 319 -6.82 -0.54 32.50
C LEU A 319 -7.09 -0.15 33.96
N VAL A 320 -8.33 -0.24 34.44
CA VAL A 320 -8.65 0.00 35.86
C VAL A 320 -7.91 -0.95 36.76
N LYS A 321 -7.86 -2.23 36.40
CA LYS A 321 -7.11 -3.25 37.19
C LYS A 321 -5.63 -2.88 37.25
N ALA A 322 -4.99 -2.56 36.14
CA ALA A 322 -3.57 -2.18 36.10
C ALA A 322 -3.28 -0.92 36.92
N ILE A 323 -4.17 0.07 36.92
CA ILE A 323 -4.07 1.27 37.75
C ILE A 323 -4.10 0.89 39.24
N GLN A 324 -5.06 0.06 39.64
CA GLN A 324 -5.22 -0.37 41.04
C GLN A 324 -4.03 -1.19 41.55
N GLU A 325 -3.47 -2.07 40.72
CA GLU A 325 -2.27 -2.85 41.06
C GLU A 325 -1.07 -1.94 41.26
N HIS A 326 -0.86 -0.99 40.35
CA HIS A 326 0.22 0.00 40.43
C HIS A 326 0.13 0.91 41.68
N GLU A 327 -1.10 1.31 42.08
CA GLU A 327 -1.31 2.10 43.30
C GLU A 327 -1.01 1.31 44.57
N LYS A 328 -1.32 0.01 44.61
CA LYS A 328 -0.97 -0.89 45.72
C LYS A 328 0.55 -1.01 45.88
N GLU A 329 1.26 -1.30 44.79
CA GLU A 329 2.72 -1.41 44.80
C GLU A 329 3.39 -0.13 45.29
N LYS A 330 2.90 1.05 44.91
CA LYS A 330 3.39 2.34 45.42
C LYS A 330 3.06 2.58 46.90
N GLY A 331 1.98 2.01 47.39
CA GLY A 331 1.57 2.09 48.78
C GLY A 331 2.36 1.16 49.71
N GLU A 332 2.82 0.02 49.20
CA GLU A 332 3.63 -0.95 49.94
C GLU A 332 5.11 -0.53 50.06
N VAL A 333 5.59 0.37 49.22
CA VAL A 333 6.97 0.92 49.24
C VAL A 333 7.11 2.14 50.17
N LYS A 334 6.02 2.62 50.78
CA LYS A 334 6.03 3.67 51.80
C LYS A 334 5.92 3.04 53.22
#